data_07e9d4164270e4c83b34f3827987847e
#
_entry.id   07e9d4164270e4c83b34f3827987847e
#
_cell.length_a   1.000
_cell.length_b   1.000
_cell.length_c   1.000
_cell.angle_alpha   90.00
_cell.angle_beta   90.00
_cell.angle_gamma   90.00
#
_symmetry.space_group_name_H-M   'P 1'
#
loop_
_entity.id
_entity.type
_entity.pdbx_description
1 polymer ?
#
loop_
_entity_poly.entity_id
_entity_poly.type
_entity_poly.pdbx_seq_one_letter_code
_entity_poly.pdbx_strand_id
1 'polypeptide(L)'
;MTENLISSTIDSLDNQSPDRGKTALVLGGGGARGYAHLGIAQVLRDAGIEPDLVVGTSMGSVIGAAVANRADLDGMVKVLTRLDVNQILKISQESRRELEKAIGRSLVREFGVRRRLRGETNDPPVKLARLFTFFKLMTKNSSFSELPIEYAAVATDLETGTEVIINEGKVYEATAASSAIPGFIPPVKLNGKLLIDGGVVDTVPIL
;
A
#
# COMPACT_ATOMS: atom_id res chain seq x y z
N MET A 1 10.09 4.42 -33.71
CA MET A 1 8.85 5.20 -33.90
C MET A 1 8.13 5.48 -32.58
N THR A 2 8.14 4.57 -31.63
CA THR A 2 7.49 4.72 -30.30
C THR A 2 8.20 5.70 -29.37
N GLU A 3 9.52 5.78 -29.39
CA GLU A 3 10.29 6.71 -28.54
C GLU A 3 10.05 8.19 -28.89
N ASN A 4 9.87 8.52 -30.18
CA ASN A 4 9.58 9.89 -30.62
C ASN A 4 8.18 10.37 -30.23
N LEU A 5 7.21 9.47 -30.10
CA LEU A 5 5.85 9.82 -29.69
C LEU A 5 5.79 10.14 -28.18
N ILE A 6 6.53 9.40 -27.37
CA ILE A 6 6.61 9.64 -25.94
C ILE A 6 7.31 10.98 -25.65
N SER A 7 8.44 11.23 -26.31
CA SER A 7 9.17 12.50 -26.17
C SER A 7 8.33 13.69 -26.58
N SER A 8 7.67 13.65 -27.74
CA SER A 8 6.82 14.76 -28.21
C SER A 8 5.59 15.00 -27.32
N THR A 9 5.08 13.98 -26.68
CA THR A 9 3.96 14.13 -25.72
C THR A 9 4.46 14.73 -24.41
N ILE A 10 5.65 14.36 -23.93
CA ILE A 10 6.27 14.94 -22.72
C ILE A 10 6.62 16.40 -22.97
N ASP A 11 7.23 16.75 -24.09
CA ASP A 11 7.58 18.13 -24.45
C ASP A 11 6.34 19.02 -24.61
N SER A 12 5.20 18.46 -25.02
CA SER A 12 3.92 19.21 -25.12
C SER A 12 3.29 19.46 -23.74
N LEU A 13 3.59 18.65 -22.75
CA LEU A 13 3.12 18.85 -21.36
C LEU A 13 3.98 19.87 -20.60
N ASP A 14 5.25 19.99 -20.94
CA ASP A 14 6.19 20.89 -20.24
C ASP A 14 6.03 22.38 -20.69
N ASN A 15 5.35 22.63 -21.81
CA ASN A 15 5.27 23.97 -22.43
C ASN A 15 3.94 24.69 -22.21
N GLN A 16 3.08 24.23 -21.29
CA GLN A 16 1.80 24.89 -21.01
C GLN A 16 1.64 25.26 -19.53
N SER A 17 1.90 26.51 -19.26
CA SER A 17 1.40 27.38 -18.19
C SER A 17 2.18 27.43 -16.86
N PRO A 18 2.28 28.64 -16.27
CA PRO A 18 2.83 28.87 -14.93
C PRO A 18 1.95 28.32 -13.79
N ASP A 19 0.83 27.71 -14.10
CA ASP A 19 -0.10 27.09 -13.14
C ASP A 19 -0.27 25.61 -13.48
N ARG A 20 0.80 24.83 -13.34
CA ARG A 20 0.73 23.37 -13.33
C ARG A 20 -0.07 22.95 -12.11
N GLY A 21 -1.31 22.52 -12.31
CA GLY A 21 -2.10 21.91 -11.24
C GLY A 21 -1.36 20.79 -10.52
N LYS A 22 -1.63 20.56 -9.24
CA LYS A 22 -1.03 19.48 -8.45
C LYS A 22 -1.33 18.12 -9.07
N THR A 23 -0.32 17.26 -9.13
CA THR A 23 -0.44 15.90 -9.66
C THR A 23 -0.46 14.90 -8.50
N ALA A 24 -1.46 14.04 -8.46
CA ALA A 24 -1.54 12.96 -7.48
C ALA A 24 -1.27 11.59 -8.15
N LEU A 25 -0.42 10.78 -7.52
CA LEU A 25 -0.23 9.38 -7.87
C LEU A 25 -1.06 8.50 -6.94
N VAL A 26 -2.11 7.89 -7.49
CA VAL A 26 -3.01 7.01 -6.73
C VAL A 26 -2.67 5.55 -7.01
N LEU A 27 -2.35 4.80 -5.94
CA LEU A 27 -1.90 3.42 -6.00
C LEU A 27 -2.88 2.49 -5.28
N GLY A 28 -3.58 1.67 -6.05
CA GLY A 28 -4.59 0.76 -5.54
C GLY A 28 -4.03 -0.44 -4.77
N GLY A 29 -4.90 -1.09 -4.01
CA GLY A 29 -4.64 -2.37 -3.37
C GLY A 29 -4.54 -3.51 -4.38
N GLY A 30 -4.06 -4.68 -3.94
CA GLY A 30 -4.01 -5.86 -4.82
C GLY A 30 -3.02 -6.94 -4.42
N GLY A 31 -2.45 -6.89 -3.23
CA GLY A 31 -1.46 -7.83 -2.74
C GLY A 31 -0.25 -7.90 -3.69
N ALA A 32 0.16 -9.10 -4.11
CA ALA A 32 1.31 -9.28 -5.00
C ALA A 32 1.17 -8.58 -6.36
N ARG A 33 -0.06 -8.37 -6.85
CA ARG A 33 -0.30 -7.61 -8.10
C ARG A 33 0.13 -6.15 -7.99
N GLY A 34 0.15 -5.60 -6.77
CA GLY A 34 0.62 -4.24 -6.51
C GLY A 34 2.12 -4.04 -6.80
N TYR A 35 2.91 -5.09 -7.02
CA TYR A 35 4.29 -4.94 -7.50
C TYR A 35 4.36 -4.25 -8.86
N ALA A 36 3.30 -4.29 -9.68
CA ALA A 36 3.23 -3.53 -10.92
C ALA A 36 3.39 -2.01 -10.69
N HIS A 37 2.98 -1.50 -9.53
CA HIS A 37 3.17 -0.09 -9.16
C HIS A 37 4.65 0.32 -9.13
N LEU A 38 5.57 -0.60 -8.79
CA LEU A 38 7.01 -0.32 -8.84
C LEU A 38 7.47 0.00 -10.25
N GLY A 39 7.06 -0.81 -11.23
CA GLY A 39 7.41 -0.58 -12.63
C GLY A 39 6.87 0.75 -13.15
N ILE A 40 5.63 1.09 -12.80
CA ILE A 40 5.01 2.38 -13.14
C ILE A 40 5.78 3.53 -12.48
N ALA A 41 6.08 3.42 -11.19
CA ALA A 41 6.84 4.45 -10.46
C ALA A 41 8.25 4.65 -11.02
N GLN A 42 8.93 3.58 -11.48
CA GLN A 42 10.22 3.67 -12.16
C GLN A 42 10.10 4.45 -13.48
N VAL A 43 9.11 4.12 -14.30
CA VAL A 43 8.88 4.81 -15.58
C VAL A 43 8.58 6.29 -15.38
N LEU A 44 7.74 6.65 -14.40
CA LEU A 44 7.44 8.05 -14.07
C LEU A 44 8.69 8.79 -13.62
N ARG A 45 9.46 8.19 -12.71
CA ARG A 45 10.74 8.76 -12.24
C ARG A 45 11.70 8.99 -13.39
N ASP A 46 11.90 7.99 -14.27
CA ASP A 46 12.84 8.05 -15.39
C ASP A 46 12.38 9.06 -16.45
N ALA A 47 11.10 9.34 -16.55
CA ALA A 47 10.51 10.40 -17.35
C ALA A 47 10.54 11.79 -16.67
N GLY A 48 11.10 11.90 -15.45
CA GLY A 48 11.12 13.17 -14.70
C GLY A 48 9.76 13.61 -14.17
N ILE A 49 8.76 12.72 -14.15
CA ILE A 49 7.41 13.00 -13.64
C ILE A 49 7.38 12.71 -12.14
N GLU A 50 7.37 13.76 -11.33
CA GLU A 50 7.27 13.64 -9.87
C GLU A 50 5.87 14.09 -9.41
N PRO A 51 5.14 13.24 -8.65
CA PRO A 51 3.85 13.64 -8.10
C PRO A 51 4.03 14.59 -6.92
N ASP A 52 3.06 15.49 -6.73
CA ASP A 52 2.99 16.38 -5.56
C ASP A 52 2.40 15.64 -4.35
N LEU A 53 1.54 14.64 -4.60
CA LEU A 53 0.89 13.80 -3.59
C LEU A 53 0.90 12.33 -4.03
N VAL A 54 1.15 11.44 -3.10
CA VAL A 54 0.98 9.99 -3.31
C VAL A 54 -0.09 9.48 -2.35
N VAL A 55 -1.08 8.77 -2.87
CA VAL A 55 -2.12 8.12 -2.05
C VAL A 55 -2.12 6.63 -2.33
N GLY A 56 -2.21 5.82 -1.28
CA GLY A 56 -2.15 4.37 -1.47
C GLY A 56 -3.02 3.55 -0.53
N THR A 57 -3.56 2.45 -1.06
CA THR A 57 -4.31 1.44 -0.31
C THR A 57 -3.54 0.12 -0.32
N SER A 58 -3.42 -0.56 0.84
CA SER A 58 -2.81 -1.89 0.96
C SER A 58 -1.39 -1.93 0.36
N MET A 59 -1.11 -2.80 -0.62
CA MET A 59 0.18 -2.82 -1.32
C MET A 59 0.50 -1.47 -1.98
N GLY A 60 -0.50 -0.75 -2.47
CA GLY A 60 -0.33 0.61 -2.98
C GLY A 60 0.18 1.59 -1.92
N SER A 61 -0.21 1.42 -0.65
CA SER A 61 0.33 2.24 0.45
C SER A 61 1.80 1.93 0.70
N VAL A 62 2.21 0.66 0.61
CA VAL A 62 3.62 0.25 0.78
C VAL A 62 4.52 0.84 -0.30
N ILE A 63 4.10 0.71 -1.56
CA ILE A 63 4.86 1.25 -2.70
C ILE A 63 4.78 2.79 -2.69
N GLY A 64 3.60 3.35 -2.38
CA GLY A 64 3.42 4.79 -2.25
C GLY A 64 4.32 5.43 -1.21
N ALA A 65 4.48 4.80 -0.05
CA ALA A 65 5.42 5.25 0.97
C ALA A 65 6.88 5.25 0.46
N ALA A 66 7.26 4.26 -0.34
CA ALA A 66 8.59 4.21 -0.94
C ALA A 66 8.79 5.33 -1.98
N VAL A 67 7.81 5.58 -2.83
CA VAL A 67 7.82 6.68 -3.80
C VAL A 67 7.91 8.02 -3.06
N ALA A 68 7.05 8.25 -2.07
CA ALA A 68 7.01 9.49 -1.30
C ALA A 68 8.33 9.75 -0.53
N ASN A 69 9.03 8.70 -0.13
CA ASN A 69 10.34 8.77 0.53
C ASN A 69 11.52 8.79 -0.46
N ARG A 70 11.28 8.90 -1.76
CA ARG A 70 12.32 8.82 -2.82
C ARG A 70 13.27 7.65 -2.61
N ALA A 71 12.70 6.48 -2.29
CA ALA A 71 13.48 5.27 -2.05
C ALA A 71 14.14 4.76 -3.34
N ASP A 72 15.18 3.94 -3.18
CA ASP A 72 15.77 3.19 -4.29
C ASP A 72 14.77 2.12 -4.79
N LEU A 73 13.97 2.46 -5.81
CA LEU A 73 12.98 1.56 -6.38
C LEU A 73 13.62 0.35 -7.06
N ASP A 74 14.82 0.50 -7.65
CA ASP A 74 15.54 -0.61 -8.30
C ASP A 74 16.06 -1.61 -7.27
N GLY A 75 16.61 -1.12 -6.17
CA GLY A 75 16.97 -1.92 -5.00
C GLY A 75 15.73 -2.61 -4.39
N MET A 76 14.60 -1.91 -4.32
CA MET A 76 13.35 -2.44 -3.81
C MET A 76 12.80 -3.58 -4.67
N VAL A 77 12.84 -3.48 -6.00
CA VAL A 77 12.50 -4.58 -6.92
C VAL A 77 13.38 -5.78 -6.64
N LYS A 78 14.71 -5.60 -6.56
CA LYS A 78 15.67 -6.69 -6.29
C LYS A 78 15.38 -7.38 -4.95
N VAL A 79 15.03 -6.61 -3.93
CA VAL A 79 14.69 -7.14 -2.61
C VAL A 79 13.37 -7.89 -2.67
N LEU A 80 12.30 -7.27 -3.16
CA LEU A 80 10.96 -7.85 -3.15
C LEU A 80 10.83 -9.09 -4.06
N THR A 81 11.57 -9.17 -5.16
CA THR A 81 11.58 -10.36 -6.02
C THR A 81 12.34 -11.54 -5.43
N ARG A 82 13.27 -11.29 -4.50
CA ARG A 82 14.06 -12.33 -3.82
C ARG A 82 13.51 -12.72 -2.45
N LEU A 83 12.74 -11.83 -1.82
CA LEU A 83 12.16 -12.07 -0.51
C LEU A 83 10.89 -12.90 -0.62
N ASP A 84 10.86 -14.04 0.03
CA ASP A 84 9.62 -14.72 0.34
C ASP A 84 8.95 -14.02 1.54
N VAL A 85 8.08 -13.05 1.25
CA VAL A 85 7.35 -12.29 2.27
C VAL A 85 6.56 -13.22 3.20
N ASN A 86 6.11 -14.39 2.71
CA ASN A 86 5.40 -15.36 3.53
C ASN A 86 6.31 -15.98 4.59
N GLN A 87 7.59 -16.22 4.25
CA GLN A 87 8.57 -16.70 5.24
C GLN A 87 8.90 -15.62 6.27
N ILE A 88 9.05 -14.36 5.86
CA ILE A 88 9.31 -13.25 6.77
C ILE A 88 8.16 -13.08 7.77
N LEU A 89 6.94 -13.08 7.27
CA LEU A 89 5.73 -12.95 8.08
C LEU A 89 5.34 -14.28 8.74
N LYS A 90 6.04 -15.40 8.41
CA LYS A 90 5.73 -16.76 8.86
C LYS A 90 4.28 -17.17 8.61
N ILE A 91 3.77 -16.86 7.43
CA ILE A 91 2.43 -17.27 6.99
C ILE A 91 2.49 -18.76 6.63
N SER A 92 1.60 -19.58 7.19
CA SER A 92 1.51 -20.99 6.86
C SER A 92 1.07 -21.20 5.40
N GLN A 93 1.42 -22.36 4.81
CA GLN A 93 0.99 -22.68 3.43
C GLN A 93 -0.55 -22.71 3.28
N GLU A 94 -1.25 -23.14 4.31
CA GLU A 94 -2.71 -23.16 4.34
C GLU A 94 -3.28 -21.73 4.34
N SER A 95 -2.79 -20.87 5.23
CA SER A 95 -3.17 -19.45 5.29
C SER A 95 -2.85 -18.71 3.99
N ARG A 96 -1.74 -19.07 3.33
CA ARG A 96 -1.39 -18.52 2.02
C ARG A 96 -2.42 -18.88 0.94
N ARG A 97 -2.81 -20.16 0.85
CA ARG A 97 -3.84 -20.59 -0.12
C ARG A 97 -5.17 -19.91 0.12
N GLU A 98 -5.53 -19.70 1.38
CA GLU A 98 -6.75 -18.98 1.75
C GLU A 98 -6.67 -17.50 1.39
N LEU A 99 -5.50 -16.86 1.61
CA LEU A 99 -5.25 -15.47 1.22
C LEU A 99 -5.33 -15.29 -0.29
N GLU A 100 -4.71 -16.19 -1.06
CA GLU A 100 -4.78 -16.17 -2.54
C GLU A 100 -6.23 -16.30 -3.04
N LYS A 101 -7.02 -17.16 -2.41
CA LYS A 101 -8.46 -17.29 -2.71
C LYS A 101 -9.27 -16.04 -2.34
N ALA A 102 -8.97 -15.42 -1.20
CA ALA A 102 -9.66 -14.22 -0.74
C ALA A 102 -9.37 -13.01 -1.64
N ILE A 103 -8.12 -12.79 -2.02
CA ILE A 103 -7.71 -11.71 -2.95
C ILE A 103 -8.36 -11.90 -4.33
N GLY A 104 -8.50 -13.16 -4.80
CA GLY A 104 -9.11 -13.47 -6.10
C GLY A 104 -10.61 -13.23 -6.19
N ARG A 105 -11.34 -13.10 -5.08
CA ARG A 105 -12.81 -13.12 -5.04
C ARG A 105 -13.50 -11.87 -4.49
N SER A 106 -12.83 -10.78 -4.18
CA SER A 106 -13.49 -9.62 -3.51
C SER A 106 -14.25 -9.98 -2.21
N LEU A 107 -13.85 -11.06 -1.52
CA LEU A 107 -14.59 -11.71 -0.42
C LEU A 107 -13.95 -11.49 0.96
N VAL A 108 -13.10 -10.47 1.11
CA VAL A 108 -12.46 -10.16 2.41
C VAL A 108 -13.53 -9.97 3.50
N ARG A 109 -14.65 -9.34 3.15
CA ARG A 109 -15.79 -9.13 4.06
C ARG A 109 -16.44 -10.44 4.48
N GLU A 110 -16.60 -11.41 3.57
CA GLU A 110 -17.28 -12.68 3.86
C GLU A 110 -16.36 -13.66 4.63
N PHE A 111 -15.06 -13.60 4.37
CA PHE A 111 -14.08 -14.50 4.95
C PHE A 111 -13.82 -14.23 6.44
N GLY A 112 -13.63 -12.98 6.82
CA GLY A 112 -13.41 -12.61 8.22
C GLY A 112 -14.62 -12.93 9.11
N VAL A 113 -15.82 -12.69 8.62
CA VAL A 113 -17.09 -13.01 9.32
C VAL A 113 -17.30 -14.52 9.42
N ARG A 114 -17.10 -15.29 8.34
CA ARG A 114 -17.27 -16.75 8.34
C ARG A 114 -16.30 -17.47 9.26
N ARG A 115 -15.03 -17.04 9.32
CA ARG A 115 -14.03 -17.63 10.21
C ARG A 115 -14.37 -17.41 11.68
N ARG A 116 -14.86 -16.23 12.03
CA ARG A 116 -15.31 -15.90 13.39
C ARG A 116 -16.56 -16.69 13.80
N LEU A 117 -17.48 -16.92 12.85
CA LEU A 117 -18.70 -17.70 13.10
C LEU A 117 -18.44 -19.21 13.23
N ARG A 118 -17.32 -19.73 12.69
CA ARG A 118 -16.94 -21.15 12.80
C ARG A 118 -16.15 -21.49 14.07
N GLY A 119 -15.83 -20.52 14.93
CA GLY A 119 -15.04 -20.74 16.14
C GLY A 119 -13.59 -21.17 15.85
N GLU A 120 -13.11 -20.96 14.63
CA GLU A 120 -11.72 -21.24 14.24
C GLU A 120 -10.79 -20.26 14.94
N THR A 121 -9.64 -20.75 15.41
CA THR A 121 -8.68 -20.08 16.30
C THR A 121 -8.54 -18.58 16.08
N ASN A 122 -8.63 -17.83 17.19
CA ASN A 122 -8.56 -16.35 17.21
C ASN A 122 -7.15 -15.78 16.93
N ASP A 123 -6.14 -16.62 16.72
CA ASP A 123 -4.79 -16.17 16.44
C ASP A 123 -4.61 -15.89 14.94
N PRO A 124 -4.42 -14.63 14.55
CA PRO A 124 -4.12 -14.29 13.16
C PRO A 124 -2.79 -14.91 12.74
N PRO A 125 -2.67 -15.37 11.48
CA PRO A 125 -1.45 -16.02 10.98
C PRO A 125 -0.22 -15.11 11.01
N VAL A 126 -0.40 -13.80 11.04
CA VAL A 126 0.67 -12.81 11.10
C VAL A 126 0.63 -12.04 12.41
N LYS A 127 1.74 -12.04 13.14
CA LYS A 127 1.87 -11.24 14.36
C LYS A 127 2.14 -9.77 14.00
N LEU A 128 1.39 -8.85 14.61
CA LEU A 128 1.49 -7.40 14.37
C LEU A 128 2.92 -6.85 14.56
N ALA A 129 3.64 -7.37 15.56
CA ALA A 129 5.03 -6.96 15.81
C ALA A 129 5.97 -7.25 14.60
N ARG A 130 5.76 -8.35 13.87
CA ARG A 130 6.54 -8.67 12.66
C ARG A 130 6.17 -7.76 11.50
N LEU A 131 4.88 -7.49 11.34
CA LEU A 131 4.39 -6.56 10.34
C LEU A 131 5.01 -5.18 10.56
N PHE A 132 4.99 -4.67 11.79
CA PHE A 132 5.62 -3.40 12.12
C PHE A 132 7.13 -3.39 11.87
N THR A 133 7.84 -4.48 12.24
CA THR A 133 9.28 -4.59 11.94
C THR A 133 9.54 -4.55 10.44
N PHE A 134 8.77 -5.27 9.66
CA PHE A 134 8.88 -5.27 8.21
C PHE A 134 8.65 -3.87 7.62
N PHE A 135 7.56 -3.21 7.99
CA PHE A 135 7.25 -1.87 7.47
C PHE A 135 8.20 -0.79 8.00
N LYS A 136 8.73 -0.91 9.22
CA LYS A 136 9.79 -0.01 9.71
C LYS A 136 11.03 -0.06 8.83
N LEU A 137 11.44 -1.24 8.39
CA LEU A 137 12.56 -1.39 7.46
C LEU A 137 12.25 -0.78 6.09
N MET A 138 11.07 -1.08 5.54
CA MET A 138 10.64 -0.59 4.22
C MET A 138 10.51 0.94 4.17
N THR A 139 10.02 1.57 5.24
CA THR A 139 9.79 3.01 5.33
C THR A 139 10.93 3.77 6.01
N LYS A 140 12.05 3.10 6.32
CA LYS A 140 13.18 3.65 7.10
C LYS A 140 12.76 4.31 8.41
N ASN A 141 11.64 3.86 8.99
CA ASN A 141 11.03 4.40 10.20
C ASN A 141 10.69 5.91 10.12
N SER A 142 10.49 6.45 8.91
CA SER A 142 10.17 7.86 8.68
C SER A 142 8.83 8.26 9.27
N SER A 143 8.69 9.54 9.62
CA SER A 143 7.41 10.19 9.88
C SER A 143 6.88 10.81 8.59
N PHE A 144 5.58 11.09 8.51
CA PHE A 144 4.99 11.78 7.35
C PHE A 144 5.64 13.14 7.09
N SER A 145 5.97 13.89 8.14
CA SER A 145 6.64 15.20 8.04
C SER A 145 8.07 15.15 7.51
N GLU A 146 8.67 13.98 7.46
CA GLU A 146 10.03 13.76 6.93
C GLU A 146 10.02 13.34 5.46
N LEU A 147 8.84 13.10 4.88
CA LEU A 147 8.73 12.65 3.48
C LEU A 147 8.93 13.82 2.51
N PRO A 148 9.76 13.64 1.46
CA PRO A 148 9.95 14.64 0.40
C PRO A 148 8.70 14.95 -0.42
N ILE A 149 7.77 14.00 -0.53
CA ILE A 149 6.50 14.12 -1.27
C ILE A 149 5.37 13.90 -0.28
N GLU A 150 4.28 14.69 -0.39
CA GLU A 150 3.09 14.47 0.43
C GLU A 150 2.56 13.04 0.23
N TYR A 151 2.17 12.42 1.33
CA TYR A 151 1.72 11.02 1.30
C TYR A 151 0.48 10.81 2.18
N ALA A 152 -0.41 9.92 1.73
CA ALA A 152 -1.51 9.42 2.52
C ALA A 152 -1.69 7.91 2.31
N ALA A 153 -1.98 7.19 3.38
CA ALA A 153 -2.40 5.79 3.34
C ALA A 153 -3.89 5.70 3.68
N VAL A 154 -4.60 4.82 2.96
CA VAL A 154 -6.04 4.61 3.19
C VAL A 154 -6.26 3.31 3.94
N ALA A 155 -7.02 3.39 5.03
CA ALA A 155 -7.44 2.26 5.85
C ALA A 155 -8.97 2.27 6.03
N THR A 156 -9.50 1.22 6.63
CA THR A 156 -10.92 1.11 7.00
C THR A 156 -11.05 1.07 8.50
N ASP A 157 -11.91 1.88 9.07
CA ASP A 157 -12.31 1.77 10.47
C ASP A 157 -13.19 0.53 10.67
N LEU A 158 -12.72 -0.41 11.48
CA LEU A 158 -13.41 -1.69 11.70
C LEU A 158 -14.77 -1.52 12.40
N GLU A 159 -14.93 -0.49 13.22
CA GLU A 159 -16.14 -0.28 14.01
C GLU A 159 -17.23 0.39 13.17
N THR A 160 -16.87 1.38 12.38
CA THR A 160 -17.82 2.17 11.58
C THR A 160 -17.97 1.69 10.15
N GLY A 161 -16.98 0.97 9.62
CA GLY A 161 -16.90 0.58 8.21
C GLY A 161 -16.60 1.75 7.27
N THR A 162 -16.12 2.87 7.80
CA THR A 162 -15.79 4.06 7.01
C THR A 162 -14.33 4.08 6.60
N GLU A 163 -14.05 4.80 5.53
CA GLU A 163 -12.69 5.12 5.10
C GLU A 163 -11.97 5.99 6.13
N VAL A 164 -10.68 5.77 6.29
CA VAL A 164 -9.79 6.58 7.12
C VAL A 164 -8.53 6.91 6.33
N ILE A 165 -8.34 8.20 6.07
CA ILE A 165 -7.12 8.72 5.45
C ILE A 165 -6.12 8.99 6.58
N ILE A 166 -4.91 8.41 6.44
CA ILE A 166 -3.82 8.56 7.41
C ILE A 166 -2.68 9.31 6.72
N ASN A 167 -2.40 10.52 7.18
CA ASN A 167 -1.39 11.43 6.61
C ASN A 167 -0.48 12.06 7.68
N GLU A 168 -0.49 11.52 8.90
CA GLU A 168 0.33 11.98 10.02
C GLU A 168 0.88 10.83 10.85
N GLY A 169 1.87 11.12 11.70
CA GLY A 169 2.51 10.13 12.59
C GLY A 169 3.61 9.35 11.89
N LYS A 170 3.71 8.05 12.15
CA LYS A 170 4.71 7.16 11.57
C LYS A 170 4.19 6.46 10.32
N VAL A 171 4.95 6.54 9.23
CA VAL A 171 4.58 5.95 7.94
C VAL A 171 4.38 4.44 8.03
N TYR A 172 5.21 3.73 8.82
CA TYR A 172 5.08 2.28 8.99
C TYR A 172 3.77 1.87 9.69
N GLU A 173 3.22 2.70 10.58
CA GLU A 173 1.94 2.44 11.25
C GLU A 173 0.78 2.58 10.27
N ALA A 174 0.82 3.62 9.45
CA ALA A 174 -0.17 3.85 8.40
C ALA A 174 -0.16 2.74 7.34
N THR A 175 1.02 2.33 6.85
CA THR A 175 1.15 1.22 5.89
C THR A 175 0.70 -0.10 6.51
N ALA A 176 0.98 -0.33 7.81
CA ALA A 176 0.52 -1.53 8.52
C ALA A 176 -1.01 -1.54 8.67
N ALA A 177 -1.62 -0.41 9.02
CA ALA A 177 -3.08 -0.28 9.10
C ALA A 177 -3.74 -0.50 7.74
N SER A 178 -3.21 0.16 6.71
CA SER A 178 -3.70 0.03 5.32
C SER A 178 -3.55 -1.38 4.74
N SER A 179 -2.64 -2.20 5.28
CA SER A 179 -2.37 -3.58 4.84
C SER A 179 -2.89 -4.64 5.82
N ALA A 180 -3.68 -4.28 6.81
CA ALA A 180 -4.19 -5.19 7.83
C ALA A 180 -5.39 -6.01 7.31
N ILE A 181 -5.12 -7.01 6.46
CA ILE A 181 -6.12 -7.85 5.81
C ILE A 181 -6.92 -8.63 6.86
N PRO A 182 -8.27 -8.46 6.93
CA PRO A 182 -9.11 -9.14 7.90
C PRO A 182 -8.97 -10.66 7.85
N GLY A 183 -8.81 -11.29 9.02
CA GLY A 183 -8.63 -12.74 9.16
C GLY A 183 -7.19 -13.22 9.00
N PHE A 184 -6.26 -12.40 8.48
CA PHE A 184 -4.85 -12.74 8.29
C PHE A 184 -3.91 -11.89 9.14
N ILE A 185 -4.20 -10.61 9.23
CA ILE A 185 -3.44 -9.63 9.99
C ILE A 185 -4.38 -9.03 11.04
N PRO A 186 -3.94 -8.90 12.30
CA PRO A 186 -4.77 -8.29 13.31
C PRO A 186 -5.01 -6.81 12.97
N PRO A 187 -6.17 -6.25 13.34
CA PRO A 187 -6.43 -4.83 13.23
C PRO A 187 -5.37 -4.00 13.94
N VAL A 188 -5.02 -2.87 13.36
CA VAL A 188 -4.05 -1.92 13.91
C VAL A 188 -4.78 -0.84 14.70
N LYS A 189 -4.40 -0.65 15.97
CA LYS A 189 -4.92 0.45 16.77
C LYS A 189 -4.09 1.71 16.49
N LEU A 190 -4.71 2.74 15.93
CA LEU A 190 -4.07 4.00 15.59
C LEU A 190 -5.05 5.15 15.82
N ASN A 191 -4.60 6.22 16.50
CA ASN A 191 -5.39 7.42 16.81
C ASN A 191 -6.78 7.10 17.43
N GLY A 192 -6.83 6.12 18.32
CA GLY A 192 -8.05 5.69 19.02
C GLY A 192 -8.99 4.80 18.19
N LYS A 193 -8.71 4.58 16.92
CA LYS A 193 -9.48 3.74 16.00
C LYS A 193 -8.87 2.35 15.87
N LEU A 194 -9.69 1.38 15.50
CA LEU A 194 -9.27 0.02 15.15
C LEU A 194 -9.34 -0.15 13.65
N LEU A 195 -8.18 -0.15 12.98
CA LEU A 195 -8.07 -0.05 11.53
C LEU A 195 -7.73 -1.40 10.89
N ILE A 196 -8.33 -1.62 9.73
CA ILE A 196 -8.09 -2.77 8.84
C ILE A 196 -7.75 -2.28 7.43
N ASP A 197 -7.40 -3.21 6.54
CA ASP A 197 -7.04 -2.92 5.13
C ASP A 197 -8.06 -2.00 4.45
N GLY A 198 -7.55 -0.94 3.82
CA GLY A 198 -8.37 0.05 3.12
C GLY A 198 -9.15 -0.52 1.94
N GLY A 199 -8.65 -1.59 1.32
CA GLY A 199 -9.31 -2.26 0.21
C GLY A 199 -10.66 -2.90 0.55
N VAL A 200 -11.07 -2.88 1.83
CA VAL A 200 -12.41 -3.29 2.25
C VAL A 200 -13.48 -2.29 1.80
N VAL A 201 -13.16 -1.00 1.78
CA VAL A 201 -14.08 0.09 1.39
C VAL A 201 -13.62 0.81 0.13
N ASP A 202 -12.32 1.06 -0.01
CA ASP A 202 -11.76 1.74 -1.17
C ASP A 202 -10.46 1.08 -1.66
N THR A 203 -10.57 0.36 -2.76
CA THR A 203 -9.43 -0.34 -3.35
C THR A 203 -8.52 0.59 -4.15
N VAL A 204 -9.06 1.67 -4.74
CA VAL A 204 -8.33 2.66 -5.53
C VAL A 204 -8.76 4.05 -5.06
N PRO A 205 -8.04 4.67 -4.10
CA PRO A 205 -8.47 5.86 -3.39
C PRO A 205 -8.37 7.12 -4.26
N ILE A 206 -9.38 7.34 -5.07
CA ILE A 206 -9.55 8.57 -5.85
C ILE A 206 -10.33 9.55 -4.97
N LEU A 207 -9.62 10.45 -4.34
CA LEU A 207 -10.15 11.44 -3.41
C LEU A 207 -10.75 12.64 -4.13
#